data_aa841527aeff09abacb765a5981de691
#
_entry.id   aa841527aeff09abacb765a5981de691
#
_cell.length_a   1.000
_cell.length_b   1.000
_cell.length_c   1.000
_cell.angle_alpha   90.00
_cell.angle_beta   90.00
_cell.angle_gamma   90.00
#
_symmetry.space_group_name_H-M   'P 1'
#
loop_
_entity.id
_entity.type
_entity.pdbx_description
1 polymer ?
#
loop_
_entity_poly.entity_id
_entity_poly.type
_entity_poly.pdbx_seq_one_letter_code
_entity_poly.pdbx_strand_id
1 'polypeptide(L)'
;MTTSRRDFIKQGALALAATSLFNKPLFAAAREQEIMGLQLYCVRDEMKADPLSTLQALAEIGFKYVEHANYVDRKFYGWTPKEFKKVLDDLGMKMPSGHTVMAPQHWDASKMDFTDAWKHTLEDAAFMGQKLVISPWLDESLRKTYDDTLRYMEVFNKSGELCKKSGMRFGYHNHDFEFSQKLNGITLYDIILKNTDPALVVQQLDIGNLYNGGAKAIDIVTQYPGRFVSMHVKDEIAATKGHEKYESTILGAGIVGTKEVIDLGRKNGTTHFIIEQESYQGKKPMDCMKEDYEIMKKWGY
;
A
#
# COMPACT_ATOMS: atom_id res chain seq x y z
N MET A 1 33.60 40.30 44.65
CA MET A 1 33.09 39.02 45.17
C MET A 1 33.60 37.95 44.23
N THR A 2 34.58 37.17 44.66
CA THR A 2 35.21 36.11 43.82
C THR A 2 34.47 34.80 44.12
N THR A 3 33.71 34.30 43.15
CA THR A 3 33.09 32.99 43.22
C THR A 3 34.15 31.90 43.22
N SER A 4 34.11 31.01 44.21
CA SER A 4 35.05 29.92 44.39
C SER A 4 34.86 28.85 43.31
N ARG A 5 35.98 28.20 42.91
CA ARG A 5 35.96 27.06 41.96
C ARG A 5 35.00 25.95 42.37
N ARG A 6 34.70 25.84 43.64
CA ARG A 6 33.76 24.83 44.20
C ARG A 6 32.29 25.14 43.90
N ASP A 7 31.93 26.42 43.82
CA ASP A 7 30.57 26.87 43.50
C ASP A 7 30.28 26.76 42.00
N PHE A 8 31.30 26.93 41.17
CA PHE A 8 31.20 26.73 39.73
C PHE A 8 30.97 25.25 39.37
N ILE A 9 31.62 24.31 40.07
CA ILE A 9 31.42 22.86 39.87
C ILE A 9 30.06 22.41 40.34
N LYS A 10 29.51 22.97 41.42
CA LYS A 10 28.18 22.63 41.89
C LYS A 10 27.05 23.13 40.96
N GLN A 11 27.24 24.30 40.38
CA GLN A 11 26.31 24.86 39.38
C GLN A 11 26.38 24.11 38.04
N GLY A 12 27.57 23.65 37.62
CA GLY A 12 27.72 22.80 36.43
C GLY A 12 27.09 21.41 36.58
N ALA A 13 27.16 20.82 37.78
CA ALA A 13 26.55 19.49 38.02
C ALA A 13 25.01 19.51 38.07
N LEU A 14 24.40 20.62 38.48
CA LEU A 14 22.95 20.82 38.48
C LEU A 14 22.41 21.09 37.05
N ALA A 15 23.18 21.72 36.18
CA ALA A 15 22.80 21.94 34.79
C ALA A 15 22.87 20.66 33.94
N LEU A 16 23.81 19.76 34.24
CA LEU A 16 23.89 18.44 33.55
C LEU A 16 22.81 17.43 34.00
N ALA A 17 22.30 17.54 35.21
CA ALA A 17 21.21 16.70 35.70
C ALA A 17 19.83 17.13 35.14
N ALA A 18 19.67 18.40 34.75
CA ALA A 18 18.41 18.90 34.18
C ALA A 18 18.26 18.59 32.68
N THR A 19 19.36 18.37 31.95
CA THR A 19 19.32 18.05 30.51
C THR A 19 19.09 16.58 30.23
N SER A 20 19.25 15.67 31.19
CA SER A 20 18.99 14.24 31.03
C SER A 20 17.51 13.85 31.23
N LEU A 21 16.66 14.77 31.72
CA LEU A 21 15.22 14.53 31.89
C LEU A 21 14.36 14.97 30.70
N PHE A 22 14.94 15.64 29.70
CA PHE A 22 14.22 16.13 28.53
C PHE A 22 14.45 15.33 27.24
N ASN A 23 15.25 14.25 27.29
CA ASN A 23 15.46 13.34 26.16
C ASN A 23 14.59 12.07 26.24
N LYS A 24 13.36 12.16 26.71
CA LYS A 24 12.34 11.21 26.26
C LYS A 24 11.78 11.77 24.96
N PRO A 25 11.77 11.01 23.86
CA PRO A 25 11.05 11.46 22.67
C PRO A 25 9.57 11.64 23.07
N LEU A 26 9.12 12.90 23.10
CA LEU A 26 7.76 13.27 23.50
C LEU A 26 6.71 12.95 22.43
N PHE A 27 7.08 12.16 21.43
CA PHE A 27 6.21 11.62 20.41
C PHE A 27 6.53 10.13 20.21
N ALA A 28 6.06 9.30 21.13
CA ALA A 28 5.56 8.02 20.69
C ALA A 28 4.28 8.37 19.90
N ALA A 29 4.43 8.65 18.61
CA ALA A 29 3.29 8.68 17.69
C ALA A 29 2.52 7.39 17.98
N ALA A 30 1.22 7.49 18.29
CA ALA A 30 0.39 6.32 18.49
C ALA A 30 0.65 5.40 17.30
N ARG A 31 1.15 4.19 17.56
CA ARG A 31 1.46 3.25 16.48
C ARG A 31 0.17 3.06 15.70
N GLU A 32 0.19 3.35 14.40
CA GLU A 32 -0.99 3.13 13.55
C GLU A 32 -1.44 1.67 13.74
N GLN A 33 -2.75 1.47 13.84
CA GLN A 33 -3.30 0.13 14.03
C GLN A 33 -2.92 -0.74 12.83
N GLU A 34 -2.35 -1.91 13.08
CA GLU A 34 -2.09 -2.88 12.02
C GLU A 34 -3.42 -3.40 11.45
N ILE A 35 -3.48 -3.51 10.15
CA ILE A 35 -4.66 -3.94 9.39
C ILE A 35 -4.28 -5.19 8.57
N MET A 36 -5.05 -6.26 8.77
CA MET A 36 -5.09 -7.40 7.85
C MET A 36 -6.36 -7.28 7.01
N GLY A 37 -6.20 -7.15 5.71
CA GLY A 37 -7.30 -6.95 4.76
C GLY A 37 -7.22 -7.87 3.55
N LEU A 38 -8.19 -7.72 2.66
CA LEU A 38 -8.26 -8.45 1.39
C LEU A 38 -8.40 -7.48 0.23
N GLN A 39 -7.59 -7.66 -0.82
CA GLN A 39 -7.81 -7.03 -2.11
C GLN A 39 -8.98 -7.73 -2.82
N LEU A 40 -10.04 -6.99 -3.13
CA LEU A 40 -11.25 -7.56 -3.74
C LEU A 40 -11.05 -8.08 -5.17
N TYR A 41 -9.89 -7.80 -5.78
CA TYR A 41 -9.51 -8.41 -7.05
C TYR A 41 -9.32 -9.93 -6.95
N CYS A 42 -9.01 -10.44 -5.76
CA CYS A 42 -8.94 -11.89 -5.50
C CYS A 42 -10.26 -12.64 -5.77
N VAL A 43 -11.37 -11.95 -5.69
CA VAL A 43 -12.73 -12.48 -5.88
C VAL A 43 -13.48 -11.67 -6.94
N ARG A 44 -12.74 -11.20 -7.96
CA ARG A 44 -13.25 -10.28 -8.99
C ARG A 44 -14.44 -10.79 -9.77
N ASP A 45 -14.49 -12.09 -10.04
CA ASP A 45 -15.57 -12.70 -10.79
C ASP A 45 -16.82 -12.82 -9.92
N GLU A 46 -16.66 -13.19 -8.66
CA GLU A 46 -17.73 -13.23 -7.65
C GLU A 46 -18.25 -11.80 -7.38
N MET A 47 -17.36 -10.83 -7.20
CA MET A 47 -17.73 -9.41 -7.05
C MET A 47 -18.46 -8.84 -8.26
N LYS A 48 -18.14 -9.32 -9.46
CA LYS A 48 -18.86 -8.93 -10.68
C LYS A 48 -20.24 -9.58 -10.78
N ALA A 49 -20.38 -10.83 -10.33
CA ALA A 49 -21.62 -11.59 -10.42
C ALA A 49 -22.62 -11.16 -9.34
N ASP A 50 -22.21 -11.12 -8.08
CA ASP A 50 -23.03 -10.73 -6.92
C ASP A 50 -22.13 -10.13 -5.82
N PRO A 51 -21.88 -8.82 -5.85
CA PRO A 51 -20.98 -8.18 -4.89
C PRO A 51 -21.51 -8.24 -3.45
N LEU A 52 -22.84 -8.23 -3.23
CA LEU A 52 -23.39 -8.30 -1.87
C LEU A 52 -23.14 -9.65 -1.23
N SER A 53 -23.52 -10.74 -1.91
CA SER A 53 -23.29 -12.10 -1.38
C SER A 53 -21.80 -12.39 -1.20
N THR A 54 -20.95 -11.88 -2.09
CA THR A 54 -19.49 -12.03 -1.98
C THR A 54 -18.95 -11.34 -0.72
N LEU A 55 -19.35 -10.08 -0.46
CA LEU A 55 -18.93 -9.35 0.75
C LEU A 55 -19.46 -10.00 2.03
N GLN A 56 -20.70 -10.54 2.02
CA GLN A 56 -21.26 -11.29 3.14
C GLN A 56 -20.40 -12.53 3.45
N ALA A 57 -20.04 -13.31 2.44
CA ALA A 57 -19.20 -14.49 2.62
C ALA A 57 -17.80 -14.14 3.13
N LEU A 58 -17.20 -13.03 2.66
CA LEU A 58 -15.92 -12.53 3.19
C LEU A 58 -16.04 -12.08 4.65
N ALA A 59 -17.14 -11.42 5.03
CA ALA A 59 -17.40 -11.04 6.42
C ALA A 59 -17.58 -12.27 7.33
N GLU A 60 -18.24 -13.34 6.84
CA GLU A 60 -18.40 -14.63 7.53
C GLU A 60 -17.06 -15.36 7.74
N ILE A 61 -16.13 -15.28 6.77
CA ILE A 61 -14.74 -15.77 6.95
C ILE A 61 -14.05 -15.00 8.08
N GLY A 62 -14.35 -13.71 8.27
CA GLY A 62 -13.80 -12.88 9.33
C GLY A 62 -13.08 -11.62 8.86
N PHE A 63 -13.02 -11.36 7.55
CA PHE A 63 -12.41 -10.13 7.03
C PHE A 63 -13.14 -8.88 7.55
N LYS A 64 -12.37 -7.97 8.15
CA LYS A 64 -12.86 -6.66 8.63
C LYS A 64 -12.43 -5.51 7.72
N TYR A 65 -11.44 -5.75 6.88
CA TYR A 65 -10.87 -4.74 6.00
C TYR A 65 -10.80 -5.28 4.58
N VAL A 66 -11.20 -4.44 3.64
CA VAL A 66 -11.12 -4.73 2.20
C VAL A 66 -10.45 -3.56 1.47
N GLU A 67 -9.84 -3.87 0.34
CA GLU A 67 -9.32 -2.91 -0.60
C GLU A 67 -10.03 -3.09 -1.93
N HIS A 68 -10.62 -2.02 -2.49
CA HIS A 68 -11.33 -2.13 -3.76
C HIS A 68 -10.38 -2.16 -4.96
N ALA A 69 -10.83 -2.83 -6.02
CA ALA A 69 -10.19 -2.83 -7.34
C ALA A 69 -11.14 -2.34 -8.46
N ASN A 70 -12.29 -1.83 -8.10
CA ASN A 70 -13.28 -1.33 -9.08
C ASN A 70 -13.88 -0.02 -8.58
N TYR A 71 -13.55 1.06 -9.30
CA TYR A 71 -14.17 2.37 -9.15
C TYR A 71 -14.31 2.99 -10.54
N VAL A 72 -15.53 3.11 -11.01
CA VAL A 72 -15.86 3.60 -12.35
C VAL A 72 -17.08 4.53 -12.24
N ASP A 73 -17.02 5.68 -12.90
CA ASP A 73 -18.12 6.65 -12.95
C ASP A 73 -18.69 7.01 -11.57
N ARG A 74 -17.79 7.26 -10.60
CA ARG A 74 -18.10 7.55 -9.21
C ARG A 74 -18.90 6.45 -8.49
N LYS A 75 -18.66 5.19 -8.87
CA LYS A 75 -19.30 4.01 -8.27
C LYS A 75 -18.27 2.95 -7.93
N PHE A 76 -18.44 2.32 -6.78
CA PHE A 76 -17.72 1.12 -6.36
C PHE A 76 -18.60 -0.11 -6.66
N TYR A 77 -18.15 -0.98 -7.54
CA TYR A 77 -18.91 -2.19 -7.92
C TYR A 77 -20.39 -1.91 -8.31
N GLY A 78 -20.64 -0.76 -8.95
CA GLY A 78 -21.96 -0.34 -9.40
C GLY A 78 -22.76 0.48 -8.37
N TRP A 79 -22.37 0.53 -7.11
CA TRP A 79 -22.99 1.34 -6.05
C TRP A 79 -22.36 2.74 -5.92
N THR A 80 -23.17 3.72 -5.60
CA THR A 80 -22.66 5.02 -5.17
C THR A 80 -21.80 4.87 -3.90
N PRO A 81 -20.89 5.81 -3.60
CA PRO A 81 -20.10 5.77 -2.36
C PRO A 81 -20.98 5.61 -1.10
N LYS A 82 -22.13 6.27 -1.05
CA LYS A 82 -23.07 6.20 0.07
C LYS A 82 -23.67 4.80 0.24
N GLU A 83 -24.09 4.18 -0.86
CA GLU A 83 -24.65 2.83 -0.86
C GLU A 83 -23.58 1.80 -0.50
N PHE A 84 -22.39 1.89 -1.11
CA PHE A 84 -21.31 0.95 -0.84
C PHE A 84 -20.81 1.05 0.60
N LYS A 85 -20.67 2.29 1.11
CA LYS A 85 -20.31 2.49 2.52
C LYS A 85 -21.32 1.87 3.45
N LYS A 86 -22.63 2.03 3.17
CA LYS A 86 -23.68 1.41 3.98
C LYS A 86 -23.58 -0.11 3.99
N VAL A 87 -23.32 -0.73 2.82
CA VAL A 87 -23.13 -2.19 2.73
C VAL A 87 -21.97 -2.64 3.60
N LEU A 88 -20.83 -1.96 3.52
CA LEU A 88 -19.66 -2.30 4.34
C LEU A 88 -19.94 -2.09 5.84
N ASP A 89 -20.57 -0.97 6.21
CA ASP A 89 -20.93 -0.68 7.60
C ASP A 89 -21.89 -1.73 8.18
N ASP A 90 -22.91 -2.16 7.42
CA ASP A 90 -23.88 -3.20 7.82
C ASP A 90 -23.17 -4.56 8.04
N LEU A 91 -22.10 -4.84 7.31
CA LEU A 91 -21.28 -6.05 7.46
C LEU A 91 -20.14 -5.91 8.50
N GLY A 92 -20.01 -4.75 9.13
CA GLY A 92 -18.93 -4.45 10.07
C GLY A 92 -17.55 -4.39 9.40
N MET A 93 -17.50 -4.09 8.10
CA MET A 93 -16.29 -3.98 7.30
C MET A 93 -15.89 -2.52 7.08
N LYS A 94 -14.61 -2.30 6.77
CA LYS A 94 -14.06 -0.98 6.41
C LYS A 94 -13.16 -1.11 5.19
N MET A 95 -13.02 0.01 4.47
CA MET A 95 -12.16 0.11 3.28
C MET A 95 -11.10 1.20 3.47
N PRO A 96 -10.00 0.91 4.19
CA PRO A 96 -8.97 1.90 4.52
C PRO A 96 -8.06 2.25 3.33
N SER A 97 -8.03 1.43 2.29
CA SER A 97 -7.30 1.66 1.04
C SER A 97 -8.11 1.23 -0.17
N GLY A 98 -7.69 1.66 -1.36
CA GLY A 98 -8.31 1.28 -2.61
C GLY A 98 -7.45 1.56 -3.82
N HIS A 99 -7.60 0.73 -4.84
CA HIS A 99 -6.90 0.84 -6.11
C HIS A 99 -7.69 1.70 -7.09
N THR A 100 -7.14 2.85 -7.46
CA THR A 100 -7.64 3.69 -8.56
C THR A 100 -6.46 4.20 -9.38
N VAL A 101 -6.39 3.78 -10.64
CA VAL A 101 -5.30 4.18 -11.54
C VAL A 101 -5.30 5.69 -11.72
N MET A 102 -4.18 6.32 -11.38
CA MET A 102 -3.91 7.69 -11.76
C MET A 102 -3.36 7.72 -13.19
N ALA A 103 -4.28 7.85 -14.15
CA ALA A 103 -3.98 7.80 -15.56
C ALA A 103 -3.64 9.19 -16.13
N PRO A 104 -3.01 9.28 -17.35
CA PRO A 104 -2.61 10.56 -17.94
C PRO A 104 -3.71 11.62 -18.00
N GLN A 105 -4.96 11.21 -18.25
CA GLN A 105 -6.11 12.12 -18.34
C GLN A 105 -6.53 12.75 -17.01
N HIS A 106 -5.98 12.31 -15.89
CA HIS A 106 -6.25 12.91 -14.57
C HIS A 106 -5.42 14.16 -14.29
N TRP A 107 -4.41 14.45 -15.12
CA TRP A 107 -3.56 15.62 -15.00
C TRP A 107 -3.71 16.55 -16.21
N ASP A 108 -4.06 17.80 -15.97
CA ASP A 108 -4.08 18.87 -17.00
C ASP A 108 -2.77 19.65 -16.95
N ALA A 109 -1.82 19.29 -17.82
CA ALA A 109 -0.51 19.92 -17.87
C ALA A 109 -0.58 21.42 -18.25
N SER A 110 -1.63 21.85 -18.97
CA SER A 110 -1.78 23.26 -19.35
C SER A 110 -2.18 24.15 -18.18
N LYS A 111 -2.91 23.58 -17.20
CA LYS A 111 -3.33 24.25 -15.97
C LYS A 111 -2.43 23.94 -14.79
N MET A 112 -1.51 22.96 -14.94
CA MET A 112 -0.71 22.43 -13.85
C MET A 112 -1.57 21.98 -12.65
N ASP A 113 -2.73 21.37 -12.93
CA ASP A 113 -3.73 20.95 -11.94
C ASP A 113 -4.40 19.63 -12.33
N PHE A 114 -5.03 18.98 -11.35
CA PHE A 114 -5.80 17.77 -11.57
C PHE A 114 -7.16 18.08 -12.20
N THR A 115 -7.59 17.15 -13.07
CA THR A 115 -8.95 17.21 -13.63
C THR A 115 -9.99 16.91 -12.55
N ASP A 116 -11.24 17.29 -12.82
CA ASP A 116 -12.36 17.04 -11.90
C ASP A 116 -12.55 15.55 -11.64
N ALA A 117 -12.24 14.70 -12.62
CA ALA A 117 -12.30 13.24 -12.45
C ALA A 117 -11.41 12.75 -11.31
N TRP A 118 -10.16 13.23 -11.21
CA TRP A 118 -9.28 12.87 -10.09
C TRP A 118 -9.73 13.48 -8.77
N LYS A 119 -10.18 14.73 -8.79
CA LYS A 119 -10.70 15.41 -7.59
C LYS A 119 -11.93 14.67 -7.02
N HIS A 120 -12.86 14.25 -7.88
CA HIS A 120 -14.01 13.45 -7.48
C HIS A 120 -13.60 12.07 -6.93
N THR A 121 -12.56 11.44 -7.51
CA THR A 121 -12.00 10.20 -6.96
C THR A 121 -11.57 10.38 -5.50
N LEU A 122 -10.86 11.47 -5.20
CA LEU A 122 -10.40 11.75 -3.84
C LEU A 122 -11.54 12.12 -2.88
N GLU A 123 -12.57 12.83 -3.36
CA GLU A 123 -13.78 13.12 -2.57
C GLU A 123 -14.49 11.83 -2.17
N ASP A 124 -14.70 10.91 -3.13
CA ASP A 124 -15.37 9.65 -2.90
C ASP A 124 -14.52 8.71 -2.01
N ALA A 125 -13.21 8.68 -2.20
CA ALA A 125 -12.28 7.94 -1.33
C ALA A 125 -12.32 8.46 0.12
N ALA A 126 -12.31 9.78 0.31
CA ALA A 126 -12.43 10.40 1.63
C ALA A 126 -13.79 10.09 2.29
N PHE A 127 -14.88 10.14 1.52
CA PHE A 127 -16.22 9.77 2.00
C PHE A 127 -16.27 8.30 2.47
N MET A 128 -15.60 7.39 1.75
CA MET A 128 -15.47 5.99 2.15
C MET A 128 -14.61 5.77 3.39
N GLY A 129 -13.86 6.79 3.82
CA GLY A 129 -12.96 6.71 4.97
C GLY A 129 -11.58 6.12 4.63
N GLN A 130 -11.20 6.11 3.35
CA GLN A 130 -9.87 5.66 2.95
C GLN A 130 -8.77 6.51 3.61
N LYS A 131 -7.66 5.86 3.90
CA LYS A 131 -6.40 6.48 4.35
C LYS A 131 -5.35 6.45 3.26
N LEU A 132 -5.44 5.47 2.36
CA LEU A 132 -4.54 5.29 1.24
C LEU A 132 -5.35 5.25 -0.06
N VAL A 133 -4.97 6.10 -1.03
CA VAL A 133 -5.45 6.06 -2.41
C VAL A 133 -4.29 5.57 -3.26
N ILE A 134 -4.38 4.32 -3.70
CA ILE A 134 -3.26 3.63 -4.36
C ILE A 134 -3.49 3.58 -5.87
N SER A 135 -2.51 4.08 -6.64
CA SER A 135 -2.46 3.84 -8.08
C SER A 135 -1.75 2.51 -8.35
N PRO A 136 -2.46 1.50 -8.86
CA PRO A 136 -1.87 0.18 -9.10
C PRO A 136 -1.18 0.07 -10.46
N TRP A 137 -1.07 1.14 -11.23
CA TRP A 137 -0.56 1.09 -12.58
C TRP A 137 0.10 2.38 -13.01
N LEU A 138 1.21 2.27 -13.74
CA LEU A 138 1.87 3.37 -14.44
C LEU A 138 1.78 3.14 -15.95
N ASP A 139 1.00 3.97 -16.62
CA ASP A 139 0.78 3.86 -18.06
C ASP A 139 2.11 3.87 -18.83
N GLU A 140 2.20 3.04 -19.87
CA GLU A 140 3.42 2.91 -20.67
C GLU A 140 3.88 4.23 -21.29
N SER A 141 2.92 5.09 -21.67
CA SER A 141 3.23 6.42 -22.23
C SER A 141 3.99 7.33 -21.26
N LEU A 142 3.87 7.09 -19.95
CA LEU A 142 4.48 7.88 -18.89
C LEU A 142 5.84 7.34 -18.42
N ARG A 143 6.25 6.18 -18.94
CA ARG A 143 7.50 5.50 -18.59
C ARG A 143 8.33 5.08 -19.82
N LYS A 144 8.18 5.79 -20.95
CA LYS A 144 8.96 5.54 -22.16
C LYS A 144 10.42 5.97 -22.03
N THR A 145 10.64 7.10 -21.39
CA THR A 145 11.97 7.66 -21.14
C THR A 145 12.15 7.98 -19.66
N TYR A 146 13.40 8.15 -19.24
CA TYR A 146 13.73 8.58 -17.89
C TYR A 146 13.06 9.92 -17.54
N ASP A 147 13.11 10.88 -18.47
CA ASP A 147 12.53 12.21 -18.26
C ASP A 147 10.98 12.19 -18.22
N ASP A 148 10.32 11.31 -18.99
CA ASP A 148 8.86 11.11 -18.89
C ASP A 148 8.50 10.63 -17.49
N THR A 149 9.24 9.63 -17.01
CA THR A 149 9.03 9.08 -15.66
C THR A 149 9.25 10.15 -14.59
N LEU A 150 10.33 10.94 -14.66
CA LEU A 150 10.57 12.00 -13.68
C LEU A 150 9.44 13.03 -13.65
N ARG A 151 8.98 13.48 -14.81
CA ARG A 151 7.84 14.42 -14.88
C ARG A 151 6.59 13.86 -14.21
N TYR A 152 6.36 12.55 -14.36
CA TYR A 152 5.17 11.94 -13.76
C TYR A 152 5.32 11.68 -12.26
N MET A 153 6.54 11.47 -11.76
CA MET A 153 6.79 11.42 -10.31
C MET A 153 6.50 12.77 -9.63
N GLU A 154 6.70 13.89 -10.31
CA GLU A 154 6.25 15.20 -9.81
C GLU A 154 4.72 15.27 -9.70
N VAL A 155 3.98 14.67 -10.68
CA VAL A 155 2.52 14.58 -10.62
C VAL A 155 2.08 13.68 -9.46
N PHE A 156 2.79 12.59 -9.19
CA PHE A 156 2.54 11.75 -8.01
C PHE A 156 2.72 12.54 -6.70
N ASN A 157 3.80 13.31 -6.58
CA ASN A 157 4.03 14.17 -5.41
C ASN A 157 2.87 15.18 -5.23
N LYS A 158 2.42 15.83 -6.31
CA LYS A 158 1.26 16.73 -6.28
C LYS A 158 -0.04 16.02 -5.87
N SER A 159 -0.24 14.77 -6.34
CA SER A 159 -1.38 13.96 -5.89
C SER A 159 -1.30 13.67 -4.39
N GLY A 160 -0.09 13.40 -3.88
CA GLY A 160 0.15 13.26 -2.44
C GLY A 160 -0.21 14.51 -1.65
N GLU A 161 0.16 15.70 -2.15
CA GLU A 161 -0.24 16.97 -1.54
C GLU A 161 -1.76 17.16 -1.53
N LEU A 162 -2.43 16.76 -2.61
CA LEU A 162 -3.89 16.86 -2.71
C LEU A 162 -4.57 15.86 -1.75
N CYS A 163 -4.12 14.61 -1.68
CA CYS A 163 -4.62 13.60 -0.74
C CYS A 163 -4.46 14.04 0.72
N LYS A 164 -3.32 14.66 1.05
CA LYS A 164 -3.03 15.16 2.40
C LYS A 164 -4.03 16.21 2.87
N LYS A 165 -4.57 17.04 1.98
CA LYS A 165 -5.62 18.02 2.31
C LYS A 165 -6.91 17.37 2.81
N SER A 166 -7.17 16.12 2.39
CA SER A 166 -8.33 15.31 2.81
C SER A 166 -7.98 14.28 3.89
N GLY A 167 -6.80 14.37 4.52
CA GLY A 167 -6.36 13.46 5.57
C GLY A 167 -6.01 12.05 5.08
N MET A 168 -5.70 11.92 3.79
CA MET A 168 -5.28 10.69 3.12
C MET A 168 -3.83 10.79 2.64
N ARG A 169 -3.26 9.67 2.18
CA ARG A 169 -1.97 9.60 1.48
C ARG A 169 -2.19 9.01 0.10
N PHE A 170 -1.50 9.55 -0.90
CA PHE A 170 -1.41 8.91 -2.20
C PHE A 170 -0.36 7.81 -2.15
N GLY A 171 -0.54 6.74 -2.91
CA GLY A 171 0.41 5.65 -2.98
C GLY A 171 0.53 5.02 -4.35
N TYR A 172 1.59 4.22 -4.51
CA TYR A 172 1.85 3.44 -5.71
C TYR A 172 2.01 1.97 -5.35
N HIS A 173 1.43 1.09 -6.17
CA HIS A 173 1.55 -0.35 -6.10
C HIS A 173 2.30 -0.86 -7.34
N ASN A 174 3.25 -1.76 -7.14
CA ASN A 174 4.06 -2.31 -8.20
C ASN A 174 3.47 -3.58 -8.83
N HIS A 175 3.84 -3.79 -10.07
CA HIS A 175 3.77 -5.06 -10.77
C HIS A 175 5.18 -5.61 -11.02
N ASP A 176 5.37 -6.34 -12.09
CA ASP A 176 6.64 -6.94 -12.52
C ASP A 176 7.51 -5.97 -13.36
N PHE A 177 6.86 -5.13 -14.18
CA PHE A 177 7.56 -4.28 -15.14
C PHE A 177 8.44 -3.21 -14.45
N GLU A 178 8.16 -2.79 -13.24
CA GLU A 178 9.00 -1.83 -12.51
C GLU A 178 10.37 -2.42 -12.17
N PHE A 179 10.46 -3.72 -12.07
CA PHE A 179 11.72 -4.42 -11.75
C PHE A 179 12.44 -4.93 -13.01
N SER A 180 11.70 -5.24 -14.08
CA SER A 180 12.27 -5.70 -15.36
C SER A 180 12.69 -4.55 -16.29
N GLN A 181 11.94 -3.42 -16.28
CA GLN A 181 12.25 -2.26 -17.11
C GLN A 181 13.37 -1.42 -16.48
N LYS A 182 14.33 -1.01 -17.33
CA LYS A 182 15.40 -0.08 -16.95
C LYS A 182 15.42 1.13 -17.87
N LEU A 183 15.56 2.31 -17.30
CA LEU A 183 15.76 3.57 -18.00
C LEU A 183 17.11 4.15 -17.54
N ASN A 184 17.99 4.47 -18.50
CA ASN A 184 19.36 4.90 -18.22
C ASN A 184 20.13 3.93 -17.29
N GLY A 185 19.85 2.62 -17.36
CA GLY A 185 20.49 1.60 -16.53
C GLY A 185 19.93 1.46 -15.11
N ILE A 186 18.95 2.28 -14.72
CA ILE A 186 18.31 2.27 -13.40
C ILE A 186 16.95 1.57 -13.53
N THR A 187 16.57 0.70 -12.60
CA THR A 187 15.26 0.05 -12.60
C THR A 187 14.16 1.09 -12.44
N LEU A 188 13.02 0.88 -13.12
CA LEU A 188 11.89 1.80 -13.01
C LEU A 188 11.43 1.96 -11.56
N TYR A 189 11.46 0.88 -10.76
CA TYR A 189 11.10 0.95 -9.34
C TYR A 189 12.04 1.85 -8.54
N ASP A 190 13.36 1.76 -8.77
CA ASP A 190 14.32 2.66 -8.14
C ASP A 190 14.09 4.13 -8.53
N ILE A 191 13.70 4.38 -9.78
CA ILE A 191 13.38 5.75 -10.23
C ILE A 191 12.15 6.26 -9.48
N ILE A 192 11.10 5.45 -9.34
CA ILE A 192 9.88 5.80 -8.59
C ILE A 192 10.23 6.11 -7.12
N LEU A 193 10.97 5.22 -6.46
CA LEU A 193 11.32 5.38 -5.05
C LEU A 193 12.18 6.60 -4.76
N LYS A 194 13.12 6.92 -5.66
CA LYS A 194 14.07 8.03 -5.48
C LYS A 194 13.49 9.41 -5.83
N ASN A 195 12.44 9.45 -6.66
CA ASN A 195 11.87 10.71 -7.17
C ASN A 195 10.46 10.99 -6.64
N THR A 196 9.97 10.19 -5.69
CA THR A 196 8.76 10.48 -4.93
C THR A 196 9.10 10.83 -3.48
N ASP A 197 8.48 11.89 -2.96
CA ASP A 197 8.63 12.28 -1.55
C ASP A 197 7.93 11.24 -0.64
N PRO A 198 8.65 10.55 0.25
CA PRO A 198 8.06 9.56 1.15
C PRO A 198 7.01 10.13 2.12
N ALA A 199 7.00 11.45 2.36
CA ALA A 199 5.97 12.11 3.16
C ALA A 199 4.66 12.34 2.39
N LEU A 200 4.68 12.23 1.06
CA LEU A 200 3.55 12.48 0.16
C LEU A 200 3.09 11.21 -0.54
N VAL A 201 4.04 10.38 -1.00
CA VAL A 201 3.78 9.18 -1.80
C VAL A 201 4.28 7.96 -1.06
N VAL A 202 3.35 7.19 -0.54
CA VAL A 202 3.64 5.90 0.09
C VAL A 202 3.82 4.80 -0.96
N GLN A 203 4.42 3.68 -0.56
CA GLN A 203 4.50 2.50 -1.41
C GLN A 203 3.67 1.37 -0.80
N GLN A 204 2.89 0.73 -1.66
CA GLN A 204 2.31 -0.58 -1.41
C GLN A 204 3.14 -1.59 -2.20
N LEU A 205 3.94 -2.39 -1.51
CA LEU A 205 4.76 -3.40 -2.15
C LEU A 205 3.93 -4.67 -2.37
N ASP A 206 3.70 -5.04 -3.63
CA ASP A 206 3.29 -6.40 -3.94
C ASP A 206 4.53 -7.29 -3.89
N ILE A 207 4.55 -8.22 -2.91
CA ILE A 207 5.71 -9.04 -2.62
C ILE A 207 5.80 -10.28 -3.50
N GLY A 208 4.78 -10.57 -4.32
CA GLY A 208 4.74 -11.65 -5.31
C GLY A 208 5.04 -11.17 -6.73
N ASN A 209 4.30 -10.17 -7.23
CA ASN A 209 4.41 -9.69 -8.62
C ASN A 209 5.85 -9.38 -9.06
N LEU A 210 6.68 -8.86 -8.17
CA LEU A 210 8.06 -8.50 -8.46
C LEU A 210 8.93 -9.70 -8.89
N TYR A 211 8.55 -10.94 -8.56
CA TYR A 211 9.29 -12.14 -8.97
C TYR A 211 9.23 -12.35 -10.48
N ASN A 212 8.11 -12.03 -11.13
CA ASN A 212 8.00 -12.03 -12.59
C ASN A 212 8.94 -10.99 -13.23
N GLY A 213 9.21 -9.89 -12.54
CA GLY A 213 10.21 -8.87 -12.89
C GLY A 213 11.67 -9.25 -12.57
N GLY A 214 11.89 -10.40 -11.93
CA GLY A 214 13.23 -10.92 -11.59
C GLY A 214 13.81 -10.35 -10.30
N ALA A 215 13.00 -9.71 -9.44
CA ALA A 215 13.41 -9.24 -8.11
C ALA A 215 12.97 -10.22 -7.00
N LYS A 216 13.47 -10.01 -5.79
CA LYS A 216 13.06 -10.74 -4.57
C LYS A 216 12.55 -9.75 -3.53
N ALA A 217 11.40 -10.04 -2.95
CA ALA A 217 10.76 -9.14 -2.01
C ALA A 217 11.64 -8.84 -0.78
N ILE A 218 12.32 -9.84 -0.24
CA ILE A 218 13.18 -9.67 0.93
C ILE A 218 14.33 -8.68 0.66
N ASP A 219 14.90 -8.70 -0.54
CA ASP A 219 15.99 -7.79 -0.93
C ASP A 219 15.49 -6.35 -1.03
N ILE A 220 14.29 -6.16 -1.61
CA ILE A 220 13.66 -4.83 -1.76
C ILE A 220 13.31 -4.24 -0.39
N VAL A 221 12.71 -5.01 0.51
CA VAL A 221 12.37 -4.52 1.86
C VAL A 221 13.62 -4.21 2.68
N THR A 222 14.70 -4.97 2.49
CA THR A 222 15.99 -4.73 3.14
C THR A 222 16.67 -3.48 2.60
N GLN A 223 16.60 -3.25 1.28
CA GLN A 223 17.22 -2.10 0.62
C GLN A 223 16.53 -0.78 0.95
N TYR A 224 15.20 -0.79 1.16
CA TYR A 224 14.38 0.41 1.36
C TYR A 224 13.57 0.35 2.67
N PRO A 225 14.23 0.28 3.83
CA PRO A 225 13.53 0.18 5.12
C PRO A 225 12.65 1.42 5.35
N GLY A 226 11.41 1.20 5.84
CA GLY A 226 10.46 2.27 6.14
C GLY A 226 9.71 2.86 4.95
N ARG A 227 9.95 2.39 3.71
CA ARG A 227 9.24 2.90 2.52
C ARG A 227 7.87 2.29 2.31
N PHE A 228 7.61 1.10 2.84
CA PHE A 228 6.42 0.32 2.55
C PHE A 228 5.41 0.43 3.69
N VAL A 229 4.42 1.30 3.52
CA VAL A 229 3.31 1.48 4.49
C VAL A 229 2.31 0.34 4.37
N SER A 230 2.13 -0.17 3.16
CA SER A 230 1.26 -1.28 2.81
C SER A 230 2.03 -2.36 2.06
N MET A 231 1.60 -3.61 2.21
CA MET A 231 2.08 -4.74 1.42
C MET A 231 0.89 -5.53 0.90
N HIS A 232 0.92 -5.89 -0.37
CA HIS A 232 0.12 -7.01 -0.88
C HIS A 232 0.84 -8.29 -0.49
N VAL A 233 0.18 -9.03 0.38
CA VAL A 233 0.66 -10.31 0.93
C VAL A 233 0.30 -11.40 -0.06
N LYS A 234 1.27 -11.79 -0.88
CA LYS A 234 1.13 -12.73 -1.98
C LYS A 234 2.26 -13.76 -1.90
N ASP A 235 1.99 -14.98 -2.27
CA ASP A 235 3.00 -16.00 -2.46
C ASP A 235 2.93 -16.55 -3.88
N GLU A 236 4.04 -17.03 -4.40
CA GLU A 236 4.20 -17.42 -5.80
C GLU A 236 4.76 -18.82 -5.94
N ILE A 237 4.30 -19.55 -6.96
CA ILE A 237 4.89 -20.79 -7.45
C ILE A 237 5.28 -20.65 -8.92
N ALA A 238 6.07 -21.56 -9.45
CA ALA A 238 6.32 -21.61 -10.88
C ALA A 238 5.02 -21.81 -11.64
N ALA A 239 4.73 -20.93 -12.60
CA ALA A 239 3.51 -20.99 -13.38
C ALA A 239 3.47 -22.25 -14.24
N THR A 240 2.33 -22.90 -14.29
CA THR A 240 2.12 -24.12 -15.09
C THR A 240 1.53 -23.80 -16.47
N LYS A 241 1.00 -22.60 -16.65
CA LYS A 241 0.34 -22.13 -17.89
C LYS A 241 0.53 -20.61 -18.04
N GLY A 242 0.34 -20.10 -19.26
CA GLY A 242 0.42 -18.67 -19.54
C GLY A 242 1.81 -18.22 -19.96
N HIS A 243 2.05 -16.91 -19.92
CA HIS A 243 3.30 -16.27 -20.31
C HIS A 243 4.17 -15.83 -19.13
N GLU A 244 3.60 -15.81 -17.93
CA GLU A 244 4.31 -15.46 -16.71
C GLU A 244 5.15 -16.65 -16.23
N LYS A 245 6.24 -16.35 -15.52
CA LYS A 245 7.13 -17.38 -14.94
C LYS A 245 6.57 -17.91 -13.63
N TYR A 246 5.83 -17.08 -12.92
CA TYR A 246 5.25 -17.38 -11.60
C TYR A 246 3.78 -17.05 -11.60
N GLU A 247 3.02 -17.75 -10.79
CA GLU A 247 1.61 -17.53 -10.52
C GLU A 247 1.36 -17.57 -9.01
N SER A 248 0.40 -16.75 -8.53
CA SER A 248 0.10 -16.69 -7.11
C SER A 248 -0.50 -17.99 -6.58
N THR A 249 -0.25 -18.29 -5.32
CA THR A 249 -0.69 -19.49 -4.61
C THR A 249 -1.06 -19.18 -3.17
N ILE A 250 -1.54 -20.20 -2.45
CA ILE A 250 -1.81 -20.12 -1.01
C ILE A 250 -0.56 -19.65 -0.25
N LEU A 251 -0.75 -18.75 0.69
CA LEU A 251 0.32 -18.18 1.52
C LEU A 251 1.15 -19.26 2.22
N GLY A 252 2.47 -19.16 2.15
CA GLY A 252 3.39 -20.11 2.73
C GLY A 252 3.58 -21.40 1.94
N ALA A 253 2.88 -21.58 0.82
CA ALA A 253 3.06 -22.74 -0.07
C ALA A 253 4.02 -22.44 -1.24
N GLY A 254 4.44 -21.19 -1.39
CA GLY A 254 5.25 -20.70 -2.50
C GLY A 254 6.72 -20.50 -2.17
N ILE A 255 7.37 -19.70 -3.00
CA ILE A 255 8.83 -19.44 -2.98
C ILE A 255 9.21 -18.06 -2.44
N VAL A 256 8.20 -17.18 -2.16
CA VAL A 256 8.46 -15.78 -1.76
C VAL A 256 9.09 -15.69 -0.38
N GLY A 257 8.81 -16.64 0.51
CA GLY A 257 9.16 -16.53 1.93
C GLY A 257 8.28 -15.50 2.62
N THR A 258 7.01 -15.48 2.25
CA THR A 258 6.02 -14.43 2.56
C THR A 258 6.02 -14.01 4.02
N LYS A 259 6.03 -14.99 4.96
CA LYS A 259 6.04 -14.67 6.38
C LYS A 259 7.27 -13.85 6.80
N GLU A 260 8.45 -14.23 6.34
CA GLU A 260 9.70 -13.52 6.65
C GLU A 260 9.67 -12.08 6.11
N VAL A 261 9.17 -11.91 4.88
CA VAL A 261 9.08 -10.61 4.23
C VAL A 261 8.12 -9.68 4.98
N ILE A 262 6.91 -10.14 5.34
CA ILE A 262 5.93 -9.31 6.05
C ILE A 262 6.36 -9.03 7.49
N ASP A 263 7.04 -9.95 8.16
CA ASP A 263 7.63 -9.73 9.49
C ASP A 263 8.73 -8.65 9.44
N LEU A 264 9.55 -8.65 8.38
CA LEU A 264 10.54 -7.58 8.16
C LEU A 264 9.85 -6.26 7.85
N GLY A 265 8.79 -6.26 7.03
CA GLY A 265 7.96 -5.09 6.74
C GLY A 265 7.36 -4.51 8.02
N ARG A 266 6.78 -5.33 8.88
CA ARG A 266 6.22 -4.93 10.20
C ARG A 266 7.28 -4.25 11.08
N LYS A 267 8.48 -4.79 11.12
CA LYS A 267 9.61 -4.18 11.87
C LYS A 267 10.00 -2.82 11.30
N ASN A 268 9.84 -2.63 9.99
CA ASN A 268 10.16 -1.40 9.27
C ASN A 268 8.97 -0.44 9.17
N GLY A 269 7.83 -0.69 9.83
CA GLY A 269 6.71 0.24 9.93
C GLY A 269 5.56 -0.02 8.95
N THR A 270 5.52 -1.14 8.25
CA THR A 270 4.34 -1.56 7.49
C THR A 270 3.18 -1.79 8.44
N THR A 271 2.02 -1.23 8.11
CA THR A 271 0.79 -1.30 8.92
C THR A 271 -0.39 -1.92 8.19
N HIS A 272 -0.36 -1.98 6.86
CA HIS A 272 -1.42 -2.55 6.04
C HIS A 272 -0.91 -3.81 5.34
N PHE A 273 -1.44 -4.96 5.75
CA PHE A 273 -1.14 -6.27 5.19
C PHE A 273 -2.38 -6.77 4.45
N ILE A 274 -2.39 -6.61 3.14
CA ILE A 274 -3.54 -6.88 2.28
C ILE A 274 -3.29 -8.17 1.51
N ILE A 275 -4.05 -9.20 1.79
CA ILE A 275 -3.95 -10.49 1.09
C ILE A 275 -4.31 -10.28 -0.38
N GLU A 276 -3.50 -10.80 -1.29
CA GLU A 276 -3.83 -10.88 -2.71
C GLU A 276 -3.39 -12.22 -3.31
N GLN A 277 -4.34 -12.89 -3.95
CA GLN A 277 -4.12 -14.10 -4.74
C GLN A 277 -4.99 -14.04 -6.00
N GLU A 278 -4.41 -14.31 -7.16
CA GLU A 278 -5.06 -14.16 -8.46
C GLU A 278 -5.17 -15.48 -9.23
N SER A 279 -4.42 -16.49 -8.81
CA SER A 279 -4.41 -17.85 -9.34
C SER A 279 -4.73 -18.85 -8.22
N TYR A 280 -5.54 -19.89 -8.49
CA TYR A 280 -6.14 -20.68 -7.44
C TYR A 280 -5.85 -22.19 -7.59
N GLN A 281 -5.06 -22.60 -8.59
CA GLN A 281 -4.69 -24.00 -8.89
C GLN A 281 -5.88 -24.96 -8.89
N GLY A 282 -7.03 -24.50 -9.46
CA GLY A 282 -8.27 -25.29 -9.57
C GLY A 282 -9.17 -25.27 -8.33
N LYS A 283 -8.78 -24.60 -7.26
CA LYS A 283 -9.65 -24.33 -6.09
C LYS A 283 -10.65 -23.20 -6.44
N LYS A 284 -11.67 -23.02 -5.62
CA LYS A 284 -12.53 -21.83 -5.69
C LYS A 284 -11.82 -20.64 -5.04
N PRO A 285 -11.93 -19.41 -5.57
CA PRO A 285 -11.33 -18.22 -4.97
C PRO A 285 -11.68 -18.05 -3.49
N MET A 286 -12.95 -18.19 -3.12
CA MET A 286 -13.43 -18.04 -1.74
C MET A 286 -12.80 -19.06 -0.76
N ASP A 287 -12.54 -20.30 -1.22
CA ASP A 287 -11.86 -21.31 -0.40
C ASP A 287 -10.39 -20.92 -0.16
N CYS A 288 -9.73 -20.36 -1.17
CA CYS A 288 -8.38 -19.82 -1.04
C CYS A 288 -8.33 -18.64 -0.08
N MET A 289 -9.26 -17.69 -0.17
CA MET A 289 -9.34 -16.55 0.74
C MET A 289 -9.53 -16.96 2.19
N LYS A 290 -10.32 -18.00 2.44
CA LYS A 290 -10.48 -18.58 3.78
C LYS A 290 -9.18 -19.20 4.28
N GLU A 291 -8.49 -19.96 3.43
CA GLU A 291 -7.21 -20.60 3.78
C GLU A 291 -6.14 -19.55 4.09
N ASP A 292 -6.00 -18.52 3.25
CA ASP A 292 -5.05 -17.43 3.44
C ASP A 292 -5.36 -16.61 4.72
N TYR A 293 -6.64 -16.33 4.99
CA TYR A 293 -7.07 -15.69 6.24
C TYR A 293 -6.59 -16.48 7.46
N GLU A 294 -6.83 -17.79 7.49
CA GLU A 294 -6.43 -18.67 8.60
C GLU A 294 -4.91 -18.74 8.76
N ILE A 295 -4.16 -18.71 7.65
CA ILE A 295 -2.70 -18.69 7.67
C ILE A 295 -2.19 -17.38 8.27
N MET A 296 -2.72 -16.23 7.84
CA MET A 296 -2.37 -14.93 8.41
C MET A 296 -2.67 -14.87 9.92
N LYS A 297 -3.80 -15.41 10.36
CA LYS A 297 -4.14 -15.53 11.79
C LYS A 297 -3.13 -16.39 12.55
N LYS A 298 -2.72 -17.52 12.00
CA LYS A 298 -1.67 -18.38 12.60
C LYS A 298 -0.32 -17.68 12.67
N TRP A 299 -0.02 -16.77 11.73
CA TRP A 299 1.20 -15.97 11.73
C TRP A 299 1.16 -14.79 12.70
N GLY A 300 0.00 -14.49 13.31
CA GLY A 300 -0.17 -13.43 14.30
C GLY A 300 -0.53 -12.06 13.69
N TYR A 301 -1.25 -12.09 12.59
CA TYR A 301 -1.80 -10.90 11.91
C TYR A 301 -3.30 -10.78 12.11
#